data_fd9fb003efcbbdca25a73560800a8afe
#
_entry.id   fd9fb003efcbbdca25a73560800a8afe
#
_cell.length_a   1.000
_cell.length_b   1.000
_cell.length_c   1.000
_cell.angle_alpha   90.00
_cell.angle_beta   90.00
_cell.angle_gamma   90.00
#
_symmetry.space_group_name_H-M   'P 1'
#
loop_
_entity.id
_entity.type
_entity.pdbx_description
1 polymer ?
#
loop_
_entity_poly.entity_id
_entity_poly.type
_entity_poly.pdbx_seq_one_letter_code
_entity_poly.pdbx_strand_id
1 'polypeptide(L)'
;GNDGNEYKIITQVFLYKFLNDKFGYELKNAKSDIAKKLTGDVKWETAYENLSGDERMLIQSAISPDVPMLEPYHLIANLWNQQSKGDFDTIFDSTMTDIAEKNADIFSTQTTANTRIPLFEALTPFVTDTAQRAPFARALVDKLVNFSFEEAFAQNYDFFSSIFEYLIKDYNTAGGGKYAEYYTPHAIA
;
A
#
# COMPACT_ATOMS: atom_id res chain seq x y z
N GLY A 1 0.73 4.85 -26.98
CA GLY A 1 1.61 4.03 -26.29
C GLY A 1 1.19 3.58 -24.92
N ASN A 2 1.84 2.54 -24.50
CA ASN A 2 1.59 1.92 -23.20
C ASN A 2 2.33 2.62 -22.06
N ASP A 3 3.15 3.61 -22.36
CA ASP A 3 4.05 4.23 -21.38
C ASP A 3 3.31 4.84 -20.19
N GLY A 4 2.16 5.48 -20.41
CA GLY A 4 1.34 6.05 -19.35
C GLY A 4 0.76 5.01 -18.41
N ASN A 5 0.39 3.84 -18.94
CA ASN A 5 -0.17 2.75 -18.14
C ASN A 5 0.92 2.04 -17.32
N GLU A 6 2.12 1.90 -17.89
CA GLU A 6 3.26 1.33 -17.17
C GLU A 6 3.62 2.18 -15.97
N TYR A 7 3.68 3.51 -16.13
CA TYR A 7 3.94 4.41 -15.02
C TYR A 7 2.86 4.34 -13.94
N LYS A 8 1.60 4.24 -14.32
CA LYS A 8 0.51 4.09 -13.35
C LYS A 8 0.67 2.81 -12.53
N ILE A 9 0.98 1.72 -13.19
CA ILE A 9 1.17 0.42 -12.53
C ILE A 9 2.35 0.50 -11.56
N ILE A 10 3.50 0.95 -12.04
CA ILE A 10 4.73 1.04 -11.23
C ILE A 10 4.51 1.95 -10.02
N THR A 11 3.93 3.12 -10.23
CA THR A 11 3.69 4.10 -9.17
C THR A 11 2.78 3.54 -8.10
N GLN A 12 1.65 2.94 -8.49
CA GLN A 12 0.69 2.41 -7.52
C GLN A 12 1.23 1.20 -6.77
N VAL A 13 1.94 0.31 -7.46
CA VAL A 13 2.55 -0.88 -6.83
C VAL A 13 3.63 -0.45 -5.84
N PHE A 14 4.46 0.52 -6.20
CA PHE A 14 5.47 1.07 -5.31
C PHE A 14 4.84 1.71 -4.06
N LEU A 15 3.82 2.53 -4.26
CA LEU A 15 3.11 3.18 -3.17
C LEU A 15 2.43 2.15 -2.25
N TYR A 16 1.88 1.10 -2.82
CA TYR A 16 1.29 0.02 -2.02
C TYR A 16 2.34 -0.65 -1.13
N LYS A 17 3.50 -1.00 -1.69
CA LYS A 17 4.59 -1.59 -0.90
C LYS A 17 5.05 -0.63 0.20
N PHE A 18 5.25 0.63 -0.14
CA PHE A 18 5.68 1.66 0.80
C PHE A 18 4.66 1.80 1.94
N LEU A 19 3.38 1.88 1.60
CA LEU A 19 2.29 1.96 2.57
C LEU A 19 2.25 0.74 3.49
N ASN A 20 2.36 -0.46 2.92
CA ASN A 20 2.36 -1.71 3.67
C ASN A 20 3.48 -1.74 4.71
N ASP A 21 4.69 -1.41 4.30
CA ASP A 21 5.86 -1.47 5.19
C ASP A 21 5.84 -0.33 6.22
N LYS A 22 5.38 0.87 5.82
CA LYS A 22 5.20 1.99 6.73
C LYS A 22 4.17 1.67 7.80
N PHE A 23 3.06 1.05 7.42
CA PHE A 23 2.03 0.62 8.36
C PHE A 23 2.58 -0.35 9.39
N GLY A 24 3.37 -1.34 8.96
CA GLY A 24 4.03 -2.26 9.88
C GLY A 24 4.98 -1.55 10.85
N TYR A 25 5.75 -0.60 10.35
CA TYR A 25 6.64 0.20 11.19
C TYR A 25 5.84 0.98 12.24
N GLU A 26 4.76 1.63 11.84
CA GLU A 26 3.89 2.39 12.75
C GLU A 26 3.28 1.50 13.84
N LEU A 27 2.81 0.31 13.46
CA LEU A 27 2.24 -0.65 14.41
C LEU A 27 3.26 -1.09 15.46
N LYS A 28 4.47 -1.43 15.03
CA LYS A 28 5.52 -1.93 15.94
C LYS A 28 6.05 -0.84 16.87
N ASN A 29 5.95 0.41 16.47
CA ASN A 29 6.41 1.55 17.26
C ASN A 29 5.27 2.32 17.94
N ALA A 30 4.04 1.82 17.87
CA ALA A 30 2.90 2.44 18.50
C ALA A 30 3.04 2.44 20.03
N LYS A 31 2.53 3.49 20.67
CA LYS A 31 2.49 3.59 22.13
C LYS A 31 1.32 2.77 22.67
N SER A 32 1.47 1.46 22.61
CA SER A 32 0.46 0.50 23.02
C SER A 32 1.14 -0.79 23.47
N ASP A 33 0.62 -1.42 24.51
CA ASP A 33 1.13 -2.73 24.97
C ASP A 33 0.94 -3.81 23.90
N ILE A 34 -0.02 -3.63 23.01
CA ILE A 34 -0.28 -4.58 21.92
C ILE A 34 0.87 -4.59 20.92
N ALA A 35 1.59 -3.47 20.77
CA ALA A 35 2.75 -3.41 19.87
C ALA A 35 3.80 -4.47 20.20
N LYS A 36 3.91 -4.88 21.46
CA LYS A 36 4.85 -5.93 21.89
C LYS A 36 4.54 -7.27 21.24
N LYS A 37 3.27 -7.54 20.94
CA LYS A 37 2.86 -8.76 20.24
C LYS A 37 3.33 -8.81 18.80
N LEU A 38 3.65 -7.65 18.23
CA LEU A 38 4.03 -7.50 16.83
C LEU A 38 5.56 -7.50 16.63
N THR A 39 6.32 -7.49 17.72
CA THR A 39 7.80 -7.40 17.69
C THR A 39 8.48 -8.69 18.13
N GLY A 40 7.74 -9.79 18.27
CA GLY A 40 8.25 -11.11 18.65
C GLY A 40 8.86 -11.87 17.47
N ASP A 41 9.01 -13.18 17.65
CA ASP A 41 9.62 -14.07 16.66
C ASP A 41 8.73 -14.31 15.44
N VAL A 42 7.42 -14.15 15.59
CA VAL A 42 6.45 -14.29 14.50
C VAL A 42 6.46 -13.01 13.68
N LYS A 43 6.38 -13.13 12.35
CA LYS A 43 6.29 -11.97 11.45
C LYS A 43 5.14 -11.06 11.88
N TRP A 44 5.38 -9.75 11.80
CA TRP A 44 4.38 -8.78 12.26
C TRP A 44 3.04 -8.92 11.55
N GLU A 45 3.04 -9.29 10.26
CA GLU A 45 1.81 -9.45 9.48
C GLU A 45 0.95 -10.58 10.05
N THR A 46 1.57 -11.70 10.38
CA THR A 46 0.89 -12.84 11.00
C THR A 46 0.40 -12.48 12.40
N ALA A 47 1.24 -11.82 13.19
CA ALA A 47 0.85 -11.38 14.53
C ALA A 47 -0.32 -10.41 14.50
N TYR A 48 -0.33 -9.47 13.54
CA TYR A 48 -1.43 -8.52 13.35
C TYR A 48 -2.74 -9.25 12.98
N GLU A 49 -2.68 -10.21 12.08
CA GLU A 49 -3.84 -11.02 11.71
C GLU A 49 -4.39 -11.80 12.90
N ASN A 50 -3.53 -12.27 13.79
CA ASN A 50 -3.92 -13.06 14.96
C ASN A 50 -4.43 -12.23 16.13
N LEU A 51 -4.36 -10.90 16.08
CA LEU A 51 -4.95 -10.06 17.11
C LEU A 51 -6.46 -10.23 17.14
N SER A 52 -7.05 -10.16 18.34
CA SER A 52 -8.50 -10.07 18.46
C SER A 52 -9.01 -8.77 17.85
N GLY A 53 -10.30 -8.69 17.56
CA GLY A 53 -10.91 -7.47 17.05
C GLY A 53 -10.68 -6.27 17.98
N ASP A 54 -10.81 -6.48 19.29
CA ASP A 54 -10.58 -5.43 20.28
C ASP A 54 -9.12 -4.98 20.32
N GLU A 55 -8.19 -5.92 20.29
CA GLU A 55 -6.75 -5.62 20.24
C GLU A 55 -6.37 -4.83 18.97
N ARG A 56 -6.95 -5.22 17.83
CA ARG A 56 -6.72 -4.54 16.57
C ARG A 56 -7.24 -3.11 16.62
N MET A 57 -8.43 -2.90 17.15
CA MET A 57 -8.98 -1.56 17.30
C MET A 57 -8.12 -0.71 18.24
N LEU A 58 -7.64 -1.29 19.34
CA LEU A 58 -6.79 -0.57 20.29
C LEU A 58 -5.48 -0.10 19.65
N ILE A 59 -4.79 -0.98 18.92
CA ILE A 59 -3.53 -0.58 18.30
C ILE A 59 -3.76 0.41 17.15
N GLN A 60 -4.81 0.26 16.37
CA GLN A 60 -5.16 1.20 15.32
C GLN A 60 -5.43 2.60 15.89
N SER A 61 -6.08 2.68 17.05
CA SER A 61 -6.34 3.97 17.71
C SER A 61 -5.09 4.62 18.30
N ALA A 62 -4.01 3.86 18.50
CA ALA A 62 -2.74 4.37 18.99
C ALA A 62 -1.85 4.95 17.87
N ILE A 63 -2.27 4.80 16.62
CA ILE A 63 -1.55 5.33 15.46
C ILE A 63 -2.15 6.68 15.08
N SER A 64 -1.31 7.58 14.54
CA SER A 64 -1.77 8.87 14.05
C SER A 64 -2.92 8.70 13.03
N PRO A 65 -3.98 9.53 13.11
CA PRO A 65 -5.07 9.46 12.15
C PRO A 65 -4.66 9.78 10.71
N ASP A 66 -3.47 10.33 10.51
CA ASP A 66 -2.93 10.62 9.18
C ASP A 66 -2.30 9.38 8.52
N VAL A 67 -2.11 8.30 9.27
CA VAL A 67 -1.58 7.05 8.74
C VAL A 67 -2.71 6.24 8.12
N PRO A 68 -2.60 5.85 6.86
CA PRO A 68 -3.61 4.98 6.24
C PRO A 68 -3.73 3.66 6.99
N MET A 69 -4.96 3.21 7.20
CA MET A 69 -5.25 1.97 7.91
C MET A 69 -5.36 0.80 6.96
N LEU A 70 -4.68 -0.28 7.31
CA LEU A 70 -4.76 -1.55 6.61
C LEU A 70 -5.38 -2.61 7.51
N GLU A 71 -6.31 -3.37 6.94
CA GLU A 71 -6.80 -4.59 7.55
C GLU A 71 -5.85 -5.75 7.21
N PRO A 72 -5.90 -6.88 7.95
CA PRO A 72 -5.02 -8.01 7.63
C PRO A 72 -5.08 -8.47 6.18
N TYR A 73 -6.27 -8.46 5.58
CA TYR A 73 -6.44 -8.90 4.19
C TYR A 73 -5.90 -7.90 3.16
N HIS A 74 -5.52 -6.69 3.58
CA HIS A 74 -4.86 -5.71 2.72
C HIS A 74 -3.36 -5.94 2.60
N LEU A 75 -2.77 -6.70 3.51
CA LEU A 75 -1.32 -6.84 3.58
C LEU A 75 -0.77 -7.66 2.42
N ILE A 76 0.41 -7.27 1.95
CA ILE A 76 1.09 -7.95 0.84
C ILE A 76 1.35 -9.42 1.18
N ALA A 77 1.73 -9.72 2.43
CA ALA A 77 1.92 -11.10 2.87
C ALA A 77 0.64 -11.94 2.74
N ASN A 78 -0.52 -11.35 3.00
CA ASN A 78 -1.80 -12.04 2.84
C ASN A 78 -2.10 -12.31 1.35
N LEU A 79 -1.81 -11.36 0.48
CA LEU A 79 -1.93 -11.58 -0.96
C LEU A 79 -1.01 -12.72 -1.42
N TRP A 80 0.23 -12.72 -0.97
CA TRP A 80 1.18 -13.79 -1.29
C TRP A 80 0.59 -15.16 -0.96
N ASN A 81 -0.05 -15.29 0.21
CA ASN A 81 -0.64 -16.54 0.65
C ASN A 81 -1.82 -17.00 -0.23
N GLN A 82 -2.41 -16.10 -1.00
CA GLN A 82 -3.57 -16.38 -1.87
C GLN A 82 -3.19 -16.50 -3.35
N GLN A 83 -1.93 -16.40 -3.69
CA GLN A 83 -1.48 -16.29 -5.09
C GLN A 83 -1.84 -17.48 -5.98
N SER A 84 -2.08 -18.64 -5.39
CA SER A 84 -2.45 -19.86 -6.15
C SER A 84 -3.93 -19.90 -6.54
N LYS A 85 -4.75 -19.00 -6.05
CA LYS A 85 -6.17 -18.96 -6.41
C LYS A 85 -6.34 -18.54 -7.87
N GLY A 86 -7.28 -19.18 -8.57
CA GLY A 86 -7.51 -18.95 -10.00
C GLY A 86 -7.97 -17.53 -10.33
N ASP A 87 -8.65 -16.86 -9.40
CA ASP A 87 -9.13 -15.48 -9.52
C ASP A 87 -8.21 -14.46 -8.83
N PHE A 88 -6.92 -14.74 -8.79
CA PHE A 88 -5.96 -13.90 -8.06
C PHE A 88 -5.91 -12.47 -8.60
N ASP A 89 -6.11 -12.27 -9.90
CA ASP A 89 -6.23 -10.94 -10.49
C ASP A 89 -7.35 -10.12 -9.84
N THR A 90 -8.53 -10.72 -9.67
CA THR A 90 -9.65 -10.08 -9.01
C THR A 90 -9.35 -9.78 -7.54
N ILE A 91 -8.72 -10.72 -6.85
CA ILE A 91 -8.32 -10.54 -5.44
C ILE A 91 -7.34 -9.37 -5.30
N PHE A 92 -6.33 -9.31 -6.18
CA PHE A 92 -5.36 -8.23 -6.18
C PHE A 92 -6.03 -6.88 -6.42
N ASP A 93 -6.83 -6.77 -7.47
CA ASP A 93 -7.52 -5.53 -7.82
C ASP A 93 -8.48 -5.07 -6.72
N SER A 94 -9.23 -5.99 -6.13
CA SER A 94 -10.15 -5.69 -5.03
C SER A 94 -9.40 -5.18 -3.80
N THR A 95 -8.23 -5.73 -3.52
CA THR A 95 -7.39 -5.27 -2.41
C THR A 95 -6.97 -3.82 -2.62
N MET A 96 -6.48 -3.49 -3.82
CA MET A 96 -6.06 -2.13 -4.15
C MET A 96 -7.22 -1.13 -4.00
N THR A 97 -8.36 -1.44 -4.58
CA THR A 97 -9.52 -0.54 -4.54
C THR A 97 -10.11 -0.42 -3.14
N ASP A 98 -10.12 -1.50 -2.36
CA ASP A 98 -10.63 -1.47 -0.99
C ASP A 98 -9.75 -0.61 -0.06
N ILE A 99 -8.43 -0.68 -0.21
CA ILE A 99 -7.52 0.21 0.53
C ILE A 99 -7.85 1.67 0.21
N ALA A 100 -8.03 1.99 -1.06
CA ALA A 100 -8.33 3.35 -1.49
C ALA A 100 -9.67 3.85 -0.92
N GLU A 101 -10.69 3.03 -0.96
CA GLU A 101 -12.01 3.38 -0.45
C GLU A 101 -12.00 3.59 1.06
N LYS A 102 -11.39 2.69 1.82
CA LYS A 102 -11.35 2.77 3.27
C LYS A 102 -10.50 3.91 3.79
N ASN A 103 -9.60 4.41 2.98
CA ASN A 103 -8.71 5.52 3.33
C ASN A 103 -8.96 6.76 2.46
N ALA A 104 -10.16 6.90 1.91
CA ALA A 104 -10.48 7.97 0.97
C ALA A 104 -10.22 9.36 1.54
N ASP A 105 -10.50 9.57 2.83
CA ASP A 105 -10.29 10.87 3.48
C ASP A 105 -8.81 11.25 3.59
N ILE A 106 -7.93 10.27 3.66
CA ILE A 106 -6.49 10.49 3.74
C ILE A 106 -5.90 10.67 2.35
N PHE A 107 -6.30 9.81 1.39
CA PHE A 107 -5.72 9.77 0.06
C PHE A 107 -6.27 10.80 -0.90
N SER A 108 -7.51 11.25 -0.68
CA SER A 108 -8.18 12.15 -1.61
C SER A 108 -8.16 13.58 -1.08
N THR A 109 -7.52 14.49 -1.82
CA THR A 109 -7.70 15.91 -1.60
C THR A 109 -8.93 16.35 -2.40
N GLN A 110 -9.77 17.20 -1.79
CA GLN A 110 -10.86 17.80 -2.52
C GLN A 110 -10.30 18.73 -3.60
N THR A 111 -10.68 18.48 -4.84
CA THR A 111 -10.43 19.40 -5.92
C THR A 111 -11.47 20.52 -5.87
N THR A 112 -11.28 21.59 -6.64
CA THR A 112 -12.25 22.67 -6.77
C THR A 112 -13.63 22.19 -7.25
N ALA A 113 -13.70 21.00 -7.85
CA ALA A 113 -14.93 20.38 -8.32
C ALA A 113 -15.52 19.36 -7.32
N ASN A 114 -15.01 19.28 -6.10
CA ASN A 114 -15.34 18.28 -5.08
C ASN A 114 -15.19 16.82 -5.56
N THR A 115 -14.36 16.60 -6.56
CA THR A 115 -14.05 15.26 -7.05
C THR A 115 -12.87 14.68 -6.28
N ARG A 116 -12.99 13.44 -5.82
CA ARG A 116 -11.90 12.70 -5.16
C ARG A 116 -11.30 11.74 -6.17
N ILE A 117 -9.98 11.76 -6.29
CA ILE A 117 -9.25 10.84 -7.16
C ILE A 117 -8.72 9.71 -6.28
N PRO A 118 -9.15 8.46 -6.53
CA PRO A 118 -8.64 7.34 -5.74
C PRO A 118 -7.15 7.12 -6.02
N LEU A 119 -6.39 6.87 -4.95
CA LEU A 119 -4.95 6.61 -5.08
C LEU A 119 -4.68 5.28 -5.77
N PHE A 120 -5.49 4.27 -5.47
CA PHE A 120 -5.35 2.94 -6.04
C PHE A 120 -6.58 2.57 -6.86
N GLU A 121 -6.33 1.94 -7.98
CA GLU A 121 -7.36 1.43 -8.88
C GLU A 121 -7.08 -0.03 -9.24
N ALA A 122 -8.00 -0.68 -9.92
CA ALA A 122 -7.75 -2.00 -10.47
C ALA A 122 -6.66 -1.92 -11.53
N LEU A 123 -5.59 -2.68 -11.36
CA LEU A 123 -4.42 -2.63 -12.25
C LEU A 123 -4.40 -3.72 -13.30
N THR A 124 -4.95 -4.91 -13.01
CA THR A 124 -4.86 -6.03 -13.96
C THR A 124 -5.64 -5.79 -15.25
N PRO A 125 -6.70 -4.94 -15.31
CA PRO A 125 -7.33 -4.62 -16.59
C PRO A 125 -6.42 -3.92 -17.61
N PHE A 126 -5.31 -3.34 -17.17
CA PHE A 126 -4.30 -2.81 -18.11
C PHE A 126 -3.62 -3.92 -18.92
N VAL A 127 -3.71 -5.17 -18.46
CA VAL A 127 -3.29 -6.35 -19.21
C VAL A 127 -4.47 -6.78 -20.07
N THR A 128 -4.35 -6.62 -21.39
CA THR A 128 -5.47 -6.87 -22.32
C THR A 128 -5.85 -8.33 -22.44
N ASP A 129 -4.86 -9.23 -22.39
CA ASP A 129 -5.09 -10.67 -22.38
C ASP A 129 -5.55 -11.12 -21.00
N THR A 130 -6.82 -11.47 -20.87
CA THR A 130 -7.43 -11.85 -19.59
C THR A 130 -6.74 -13.07 -18.95
N ALA A 131 -6.20 -13.98 -19.76
CA ALA A 131 -5.48 -15.16 -19.27
C ALA A 131 -4.15 -14.80 -18.60
N GLN A 132 -3.60 -13.63 -18.91
CA GLN A 132 -2.32 -13.16 -18.34
C GLN A 132 -2.49 -12.28 -17.10
N ARG A 133 -3.70 -11.93 -16.72
CA ARG A 133 -3.97 -11.04 -15.58
C ARG A 133 -3.55 -11.65 -14.24
N ALA A 134 -3.95 -12.89 -13.96
CA ALA A 134 -3.55 -13.57 -12.72
C ALA A 134 -2.04 -13.83 -12.67
N PRO A 135 -1.38 -14.32 -13.73
CA PRO A 135 0.09 -14.41 -13.74
C PRO A 135 0.78 -13.07 -13.52
N PHE A 136 0.26 -11.99 -14.09
CA PHE A 136 0.79 -10.64 -13.90
C PHE A 136 0.70 -10.21 -12.43
N ALA A 137 -0.45 -10.39 -11.80
CA ALA A 137 -0.64 -10.06 -10.39
C ALA A 137 0.30 -10.89 -9.50
N ARG A 138 0.46 -12.18 -9.78
CA ARG A 138 1.40 -13.05 -9.05
C ARG A 138 2.84 -12.54 -9.16
N ALA A 139 3.26 -12.15 -10.36
CA ALA A 139 4.60 -11.63 -10.59
C ALA A 139 4.85 -10.34 -9.81
N LEU A 140 3.86 -9.45 -9.73
CA LEU A 140 3.96 -8.22 -8.95
C LEU A 140 4.14 -8.54 -7.46
N VAL A 141 3.28 -9.36 -6.90
CA VAL A 141 3.32 -9.70 -5.47
C VAL A 141 4.61 -10.43 -5.12
N ASP A 142 5.07 -11.33 -6.00
CA ASP A 142 6.34 -12.03 -5.81
C ASP A 142 7.52 -11.06 -5.65
N LYS A 143 7.56 -10.02 -6.45
CA LYS A 143 8.60 -8.98 -6.33
C LYS A 143 8.46 -8.19 -5.04
N LEU A 144 7.23 -7.87 -4.64
CA LEU A 144 6.98 -7.04 -3.46
C LEU A 144 7.35 -7.73 -2.15
N VAL A 145 7.24 -9.07 -2.07
CA VAL A 145 7.61 -9.80 -0.85
C VAL A 145 9.11 -9.96 -0.68
N ASN A 146 9.90 -9.72 -1.73
CA ASN A 146 11.34 -9.97 -1.73
C ASN A 146 12.20 -8.81 -1.22
N PHE A 147 11.60 -7.68 -0.87
CA PHE A 147 12.34 -6.56 -0.26
C PHE A 147 11.48 -5.88 0.80
N SER A 148 12.10 -5.02 1.61
CA SER A 148 11.44 -4.29 2.69
C SER A 148 12.03 -2.89 2.82
N PHE A 149 11.17 -1.91 3.08
CA PHE A 149 11.57 -0.56 3.44
C PHE A 149 11.79 -0.39 4.95
N GLU A 150 11.61 -1.43 5.74
CA GLU A 150 11.59 -1.33 7.20
C GLU A 150 12.90 -0.77 7.77
N GLU A 151 14.03 -1.25 7.26
CA GLU A 151 15.34 -0.75 7.70
C GLU A 151 15.55 0.72 7.33
N ALA A 152 15.08 1.13 6.17
CA ALA A 152 15.13 2.54 5.75
C ALA A 152 14.32 3.43 6.69
N PHE A 153 13.15 2.99 7.10
CA PHE A 153 12.33 3.72 8.07
C PHE A 153 13.02 3.82 9.43
N ALA A 154 13.68 2.75 9.88
CA ALA A 154 14.39 2.75 11.15
C ALA A 154 15.53 3.79 11.18
N GLN A 155 16.16 4.05 10.03
CA GLN A 155 17.27 4.99 9.92
C GLN A 155 16.84 6.43 9.63
N ASN A 156 15.82 6.64 8.80
CA ASN A 156 15.42 7.96 8.31
C ASN A 156 13.90 8.08 8.17
N TYR A 157 13.18 7.76 9.24
CA TYR A 157 11.72 7.71 9.20
C TYR A 157 11.09 9.03 8.74
N ASP A 158 11.51 10.16 9.32
CA ASP A 158 10.93 11.47 9.00
C ASP A 158 11.13 11.83 7.53
N PHE A 159 12.30 11.52 7.00
CA PHE A 159 12.62 11.78 5.60
C PHE A 159 11.70 10.98 4.67
N PHE A 160 11.59 9.68 4.91
CA PHE A 160 10.74 8.82 4.07
C PHE A 160 9.27 9.13 4.23
N SER A 161 8.83 9.48 5.44
CA SER A 161 7.44 9.89 5.68
C SER A 161 7.10 11.19 4.94
N SER A 162 8.01 12.15 4.92
CA SER A 162 7.84 13.40 4.18
C SER A 162 7.74 13.16 2.67
N ILE A 163 8.59 12.27 2.15
CA ILE A 163 8.52 11.87 0.75
C ILE A 163 7.15 11.25 0.45
N PHE A 164 6.71 10.32 1.27
CA PHE A 164 5.44 9.63 1.06
C PHE A 164 4.26 10.62 1.06
N GLU A 165 4.21 11.53 2.04
CA GLU A 165 3.17 12.56 2.09
C GLU A 165 3.20 13.47 0.86
N TYR A 166 4.39 13.88 0.45
CA TYR A 166 4.56 14.69 -0.75
C TYR A 166 4.06 13.96 -1.99
N LEU A 167 4.40 12.69 -2.14
CA LEU A 167 4.01 11.88 -3.28
C LEU A 167 2.49 11.70 -3.34
N ILE A 168 1.83 11.47 -2.21
CA ILE A 168 0.37 11.35 -2.15
C ILE A 168 -0.29 12.67 -2.57
N LYS A 169 0.19 13.79 -2.05
CA LYS A 169 -0.34 15.11 -2.41
C LYS A 169 -0.18 15.40 -3.89
N ASP A 170 1.01 15.17 -4.42
CA ASP A 170 1.30 15.42 -5.82
C ASP A 170 0.47 14.50 -6.74
N TYR A 171 0.34 13.24 -6.36
CA TYR A 171 -0.48 12.28 -7.08
C TYR A 171 -1.94 12.75 -7.15
N ASN A 172 -2.51 13.12 -6.01
CA ASN A 172 -3.90 13.57 -5.93
C ASN A 172 -4.13 14.86 -6.72
N THR A 173 -3.20 15.81 -6.65
CA THR A 173 -3.29 17.09 -7.34
C THR A 173 -3.18 16.94 -8.85
N ALA A 174 -2.28 16.07 -9.30
CA ALA A 174 -1.97 15.89 -10.73
C ALA A 174 -2.73 14.76 -11.39
N GLY A 175 -3.62 14.06 -10.68
CA GLY A 175 -4.29 12.88 -11.21
C GLY A 175 -3.35 11.71 -11.45
N GLY A 176 -2.21 11.68 -10.79
CA GLY A 176 -1.22 10.60 -10.87
C GLY A 176 -0.23 10.70 -12.02
N GLY A 177 -0.61 11.38 -13.12
CA GLY A 177 0.23 11.43 -14.31
C GLY A 177 1.49 12.24 -14.12
N LYS A 178 1.35 13.42 -13.55
CA LYS A 178 2.47 14.36 -13.38
C LYS A 178 3.52 13.81 -12.40
N TYR A 179 3.08 13.11 -11.37
CA TYR A 179 3.97 12.46 -10.42
C TYR A 179 4.88 11.44 -11.13
N ALA A 180 4.27 10.55 -11.91
CA ALA A 180 5.01 9.53 -12.64
C ALA A 180 6.05 10.14 -13.58
N GLU A 181 5.70 11.27 -14.21
CA GLU A 181 6.57 11.93 -15.17
C GLU A 181 7.81 12.57 -14.52
N TYR A 182 7.66 13.21 -13.37
CA TYR A 182 8.71 14.03 -12.78
C TYR A 182 9.53 13.35 -11.69
N TYR A 183 8.96 12.42 -10.95
CA TYR A 183 9.59 11.93 -9.72
C TYR A 183 10.08 10.49 -9.78
N THR A 184 9.53 9.66 -10.66
CA THR A 184 9.88 8.23 -10.71
C THR A 184 11.40 8.00 -10.95
N PRO A 185 12.07 8.69 -11.89
CA PRO A 185 13.50 8.46 -12.11
C PRO A 185 14.41 8.96 -11.00
N HIS A 186 13.98 9.94 -10.22
CA HIS A 186 14.81 10.60 -9.22
C HIS A 186 14.53 10.18 -7.78
N ALA A 187 13.32 9.74 -7.50
CA ALA A 187 12.94 9.36 -6.15
C ALA A 187 13.34 7.93 -5.78
N ILE A 188 13.64 7.09 -6.76
CA ILE A 188 13.94 5.67 -6.59
C ILE A 188 15.44 5.37 -6.74
N ALA A 189 16.22 6.30 -7.27
CA ALA A 189 17.66 6.13 -7.47
C ALA A 189 18.48 6.30 -6.19
#